data_2f40871e4b0fd54da6ba426a140d1e23
#
_entry.id   2f40871e4b0fd54da6ba426a140d1e23
#
_cell.length_a   1.000
_cell.length_b   1.000
_cell.length_c   1.000
_cell.angle_alpha   90.00
_cell.angle_beta   90.00
_cell.angle_gamma   90.00
#
_symmetry.space_group_name_H-M   'P 1'
#
loop_
_entity.id
_entity.type
_entity.pdbx_description
1 polymer ?
#
loop_
_entity_poly.entity_id
_entity_poly.type
_entity_poly.pdbx_seq_one_letter_code
_entity_poly.pdbx_strand_id
1 'polypeptide(L)'
;MSEKKKVIVFTTGGTIAMKFDPKVNGLVPAVSGADLAAAVPGLDKLADVEVREFSNHASCAMTPQKMFQLSQMIEEALKEEGVAGAVVTHGTDTVEETAYMLDILHKSEKPIVLTAAMRGAGDTSPDGPA
;
A
#
# COMPACT_ATOMS: atom_id res chain seq x y z
N MET A 1 -13.81 -19.94 17.19
CA MET A 1 -12.70 -19.07 16.66
C MET A 1 -13.37 -17.99 15.85
N SER A 2 -13.11 -16.73 16.16
CA SER A 2 -13.68 -15.62 15.37
C SER A 2 -13.06 -15.71 13.96
N GLU A 3 -13.92 -15.67 12.94
CA GLU A 3 -13.51 -15.63 11.55
C GLU A 3 -12.63 -14.40 11.32
N LYS A 4 -11.46 -14.58 10.72
CA LYS A 4 -10.56 -13.46 10.44
C LYS A 4 -11.22 -12.54 9.42
N LYS A 5 -11.17 -11.25 9.69
CA LYS A 5 -11.68 -10.25 8.75
C LYS A 5 -10.72 -10.11 7.58
N LYS A 6 -11.27 -10.01 6.37
CA LYS A 6 -10.48 -9.77 5.17
C LYS A 6 -10.07 -8.29 5.09
N VAL A 7 -8.78 -8.06 4.83
CA VAL A 7 -8.21 -6.72 4.58
C VAL A 7 -7.52 -6.74 3.23
N ILE A 8 -7.82 -5.76 2.37
CA ILE A 8 -7.20 -5.64 1.07
C ILE A 8 -6.07 -4.61 1.14
N VAL A 9 -4.86 -5.01 0.75
CA VAL A 9 -3.69 -4.15 0.68
C VAL A 9 -3.44 -3.76 -0.77
N PHE A 10 -3.64 -2.48 -1.09
CA PHE A 10 -3.28 -1.91 -2.38
C PHE A 10 -1.85 -1.39 -2.33
N THR A 11 -1.00 -1.85 -3.24
CA THR A 11 0.38 -1.41 -3.32
C THR A 11 0.58 -0.48 -4.51
N THR A 12 1.23 0.65 -4.29
CA THR A 12 1.49 1.65 -5.34
C THR A 12 2.97 1.79 -5.67
N GLY A 13 3.86 1.18 -4.88
CA GLY A 13 5.31 1.34 -4.97
C GLY A 13 5.83 2.34 -3.93
N GLY A 14 6.78 3.18 -4.31
CA GLY A 14 7.44 4.11 -3.40
C GLY A 14 8.58 3.47 -2.60
N THR A 15 9.20 4.23 -1.71
CA THR A 15 10.37 3.84 -0.91
C THR A 15 10.17 2.52 -0.16
N ILE A 16 8.95 2.27 0.32
CA ILE A 16 8.59 1.03 1.03
C ILE A 16 8.87 -0.24 0.19
N ALA A 17 8.78 -0.12 -1.15
CA ALA A 17 8.99 -1.23 -2.09
C ALA A 17 10.31 -1.12 -2.86
N MET A 18 11.20 -0.18 -2.51
CA MET A 18 12.45 0.08 -3.23
C MET A 18 13.67 -0.51 -2.53
N LYS A 19 14.66 -0.88 -3.33
CA LYS A 19 16.01 -1.26 -2.89
C LYS A 19 17.05 -0.43 -3.62
N PHE A 20 18.20 -0.21 -2.98
CA PHE A 20 19.33 0.44 -3.62
C PHE A 20 19.97 -0.50 -4.66
N ASP A 21 20.10 0.00 -5.89
CA ASP A 21 20.84 -0.68 -6.96
C ASP A 21 22.13 0.10 -7.27
N PRO A 22 23.30 -0.52 -7.00
CA PRO A 22 24.60 0.12 -7.28
C PRO A 22 24.84 0.45 -8.76
N LYS A 23 24.17 -0.26 -9.69
CA LYS A 23 24.37 -0.04 -11.13
C LYS A 23 23.81 1.31 -11.59
N VAL A 24 22.71 1.73 -10.99
CA VAL A 24 22.07 3.03 -11.28
C VAL A 24 22.37 4.07 -10.21
N ASN A 25 23.10 3.67 -9.15
CA ASN A 25 23.40 4.48 -7.97
C ASN A 25 22.14 5.15 -7.38
N GLY A 26 21.06 4.38 -7.23
CA GLY A 26 19.79 4.91 -6.78
C GLY A 26 18.81 3.83 -6.30
N LEU A 27 17.68 4.26 -5.76
CA LEU A 27 16.59 3.38 -5.37
C LEU A 27 15.79 2.95 -6.60
N VAL A 28 15.51 1.65 -6.70
CA VAL A 28 14.70 1.07 -7.77
C VAL A 28 13.57 0.21 -7.18
N PRO A 29 12.41 0.15 -7.84
CA PRO A 29 11.35 -0.79 -7.46
C PRO A 29 11.87 -2.22 -7.51
N ALA A 30 11.82 -2.94 -6.39
CA ALA A 30 12.43 -4.27 -6.28
C ALA A 30 11.67 -5.25 -5.38
N VAL A 31 10.57 -4.82 -4.75
CA VAL A 31 9.79 -5.65 -3.81
C VAL A 31 8.34 -5.64 -4.25
N SER A 32 7.75 -6.82 -4.39
CA SER A 32 6.32 -6.97 -4.69
C SER A 32 5.46 -6.67 -3.46
N GLY A 33 4.19 -6.38 -3.68
CA GLY A 33 3.24 -6.22 -2.58
C GLY A 33 3.11 -7.48 -1.72
N ALA A 34 3.20 -8.66 -2.33
CA ALA A 34 3.18 -9.93 -1.61
C ALA A 34 4.41 -10.10 -0.69
N ASP A 35 5.60 -9.71 -1.16
CA ASP A 35 6.81 -9.75 -0.35
C ASP A 35 6.75 -8.75 0.82
N LEU A 36 6.14 -7.57 0.60
CA LEU A 36 5.92 -6.58 1.68
C LEU A 36 5.02 -7.17 2.77
N ALA A 37 3.91 -7.78 2.40
CA ALA A 37 3.00 -8.41 3.35
C ALA A 37 3.68 -9.58 4.11
N ALA A 38 4.47 -10.40 3.39
CA ALA A 38 5.21 -11.50 3.99
C ALA A 38 6.32 -11.04 4.95
N ALA A 39 6.82 -9.81 4.80
CA ALA A 39 7.84 -9.24 5.68
C ALA A 39 7.30 -8.80 7.05
N VAL A 40 5.98 -8.77 7.25
CA VAL A 40 5.33 -8.37 8.51
C VAL A 40 5.03 -9.60 9.37
N PRO A 41 5.79 -9.87 10.45
CA PRO A 41 5.60 -11.06 11.26
C PRO A 41 4.22 -11.09 11.93
N GLY A 42 3.50 -12.18 11.76
CA GLY A 42 2.21 -12.38 12.43
C GLY A 42 1.02 -11.67 11.80
N LEU A 43 1.19 -11.01 10.65
CA LEU A 43 0.10 -10.37 9.92
C LEU A 43 -1.02 -11.38 9.58
N ASP A 44 -0.63 -12.58 9.19
CA ASP A 44 -1.52 -13.72 8.94
C ASP A 44 -2.38 -14.14 10.15
N LYS A 45 -1.94 -13.81 11.37
CA LYS A 45 -2.71 -14.09 12.60
C LYS A 45 -3.78 -13.05 12.87
N LEU A 46 -3.60 -11.82 12.35
CA LEU A 46 -4.48 -10.68 12.61
C LEU A 46 -5.64 -10.61 11.62
N ALA A 47 -5.37 -10.86 10.34
CA ALA A 47 -6.35 -10.72 9.28
C ALA A 47 -6.11 -11.73 8.15
N ASP A 48 -7.13 -11.93 7.32
CA ASP A 48 -7.00 -12.52 5.99
C ASP A 48 -6.60 -11.40 5.03
N VAL A 49 -5.33 -11.40 4.60
CA VAL A 49 -4.76 -10.31 3.81
C VAL A 49 -4.69 -10.68 2.35
N GLU A 50 -5.39 -9.92 1.52
CA GLU A 50 -5.30 -9.99 0.07
C GLU A 50 -4.52 -8.78 -0.46
N VAL A 51 -3.49 -9.03 -1.26
CA VAL A 51 -2.67 -7.97 -1.86
C VAL A 51 -3.10 -7.74 -3.31
N ARG A 52 -3.38 -6.48 -3.65
CA ARG A 52 -3.69 -6.01 -5.01
C ARG A 52 -2.66 -4.97 -5.44
N GLU A 53 -1.88 -5.29 -6.43
CA GLU A 53 -0.89 -4.37 -6.97
C GLU A 53 -1.57 -3.37 -7.92
N PHE A 54 -1.58 -2.09 -7.54
CA PHE A 54 -2.06 -1.00 -8.38
C PHE A 54 -0.96 -0.50 -9.31
N SER A 55 0.23 -0.26 -8.76
CA SER A 55 1.40 0.19 -9.50
C SER A 55 2.67 -0.11 -8.69
N ASN A 56 3.84 0.07 -9.32
CA ASN A 56 5.13 -0.07 -8.64
C ASN A 56 6.09 1.03 -9.15
N HIS A 57 5.80 2.29 -8.83
CA HIS A 57 6.63 3.43 -9.21
C HIS A 57 6.91 4.33 -8.00
N ALA A 58 7.85 5.27 -8.19
CA ALA A 58 8.02 6.39 -7.27
C ALA A 58 6.73 7.25 -7.23
N SER A 59 6.37 7.74 -6.07
CA SER A 59 5.12 8.48 -5.88
C SER A 59 5.05 9.81 -6.60
N CYS A 60 6.18 10.39 -7.01
CA CYS A 60 6.19 11.55 -7.90
C CYS A 60 5.52 11.27 -9.27
N ALA A 61 5.35 9.99 -9.65
CA ALA A 61 4.62 9.57 -10.85
C ALA A 61 3.12 9.28 -10.57
N MET A 62 2.64 9.49 -9.34
CA MET A 62 1.25 9.34 -8.95
C MET A 62 0.47 10.59 -9.36
N THR A 63 -0.17 10.55 -10.52
CA THR A 63 -0.97 11.67 -11.04
C THR A 63 -2.36 11.70 -10.40
N PRO A 64 -3.08 12.85 -10.42
CA PRO A 64 -4.46 12.93 -9.95
C PRO A 64 -5.39 11.90 -10.60
N GLN A 65 -5.18 11.57 -11.88
CA GLN A 65 -5.95 10.54 -12.57
C GLN A 65 -5.72 9.15 -11.98
N LYS A 66 -4.47 8.82 -11.63
CA LYS A 66 -4.14 7.55 -10.96
C LYS A 66 -4.70 7.50 -9.54
N MET A 67 -4.64 8.61 -8.79
CA MET A 67 -5.25 8.70 -7.46
C MET A 67 -6.76 8.45 -7.54
N PHE A 68 -7.43 9.03 -8.53
CA PHE A 68 -8.85 8.79 -8.78
C PHE A 68 -9.14 7.34 -9.16
N GLN A 69 -8.34 6.72 -10.03
CA GLN A 69 -8.46 5.29 -10.38
C GLN A 69 -8.28 4.39 -9.15
N LEU A 70 -7.29 4.70 -8.31
CA LEU A 70 -7.07 3.99 -7.05
C LEU A 70 -8.29 4.09 -6.14
N SER A 71 -8.88 5.29 -5.99
CA SER A 71 -10.08 5.48 -5.18
C SER A 71 -11.25 4.62 -5.68
N GLN A 72 -11.46 4.55 -6.99
CA GLN A 72 -12.51 3.70 -7.57
C GLN A 72 -12.27 2.21 -7.29
N MET A 73 -11.02 1.74 -7.43
CA MET A 73 -10.68 0.34 -7.15
C MET A 73 -10.88 0.00 -5.67
N ILE A 74 -10.52 0.90 -4.77
CA ILE A 74 -10.74 0.72 -3.33
C ILE A 74 -12.23 0.66 -3.02
N GLU A 75 -13.03 1.61 -3.52
CA GLU A 75 -14.48 1.63 -3.29
C GLU A 75 -15.18 0.35 -3.78
N GLU A 76 -14.77 -0.20 -4.93
CA GLU A 76 -15.30 -1.48 -5.41
C GLU A 76 -14.88 -2.64 -4.50
N ALA A 77 -13.63 -2.68 -4.06
CA ALA A 77 -13.13 -3.71 -3.15
C ALA A 77 -13.83 -3.68 -1.78
N LEU A 78 -14.14 -2.50 -1.27
CA LEU A 78 -14.85 -2.36 0.00
C LEU A 78 -16.30 -2.84 -0.05
N LYS A 79 -16.90 -3.03 -1.23
CA LYS A 79 -18.23 -3.64 -1.41
C LYS A 79 -18.20 -5.16 -1.31
N GLU A 80 -17.03 -5.77 -1.45
CA GLU A 80 -16.91 -7.23 -1.39
C GLU A 80 -17.30 -7.77 -0.03
N GLU A 81 -17.94 -8.94 -0.02
CA GLU A 81 -18.35 -9.62 1.21
C GLU A 81 -17.13 -10.00 2.06
N GLY A 82 -17.23 -9.80 3.35
CA GLY A 82 -16.18 -10.13 4.33
C GLY A 82 -15.03 -9.11 4.40
N VAL A 83 -14.92 -8.15 3.47
CA VAL A 83 -13.90 -7.10 3.51
C VAL A 83 -14.22 -6.12 4.64
N ALA A 84 -13.25 -5.92 5.54
CA ALA A 84 -13.36 -5.03 6.70
C ALA A 84 -12.75 -3.64 6.47
N GLY A 85 -11.83 -3.52 5.51
CA GLY A 85 -11.15 -2.26 5.19
C GLY A 85 -10.07 -2.45 4.16
N ALA A 86 -9.42 -1.36 3.79
CA ALA A 86 -8.30 -1.34 2.86
C ALA A 86 -7.07 -0.67 3.48
N VAL A 87 -5.89 -1.13 3.08
CA VAL A 87 -4.60 -0.49 3.37
C VAL A 87 -3.97 -0.09 2.04
N VAL A 88 -3.36 1.07 1.98
CA VAL A 88 -2.59 1.53 0.82
C VAL A 88 -1.15 1.75 1.23
N THR A 89 -0.21 1.00 0.65
CA THR A 89 1.21 1.31 0.77
C THR A 89 1.61 2.29 -0.33
N HIS A 90 2.22 3.40 0.04
CA HIS A 90 2.45 4.53 -0.84
C HIS A 90 3.88 5.08 -0.70
N GLY A 91 4.32 5.85 -1.67
CA GLY A 91 5.56 6.61 -1.57
C GLY A 91 5.32 7.96 -0.88
N THR A 92 6.38 8.53 -0.32
CA THR A 92 6.31 9.72 0.55
C THR A 92 6.09 11.04 -0.18
N ASP A 93 6.39 11.14 -1.50
CA ASP A 93 6.31 12.41 -2.22
C ASP A 93 4.89 12.96 -2.38
N THR A 94 3.90 12.08 -2.50
CA THR A 94 2.49 12.46 -2.80
C THR A 94 1.48 11.69 -1.95
N VAL A 95 1.89 11.15 -0.81
CA VAL A 95 0.99 10.40 0.08
C VAL A 95 -0.13 11.29 0.62
N GLU A 96 0.17 12.53 0.92
CA GLU A 96 -0.80 13.49 1.46
C GLU A 96 -1.88 13.87 0.45
N GLU A 97 -1.52 14.07 -0.82
CA GLU A 97 -2.47 14.37 -1.89
C GLU A 97 -3.36 13.16 -2.18
N THR A 98 -2.75 11.97 -2.20
CA THR A 98 -3.51 10.72 -2.37
C THR A 98 -4.46 10.51 -1.20
N ALA A 99 -3.99 10.70 0.04
CA ALA A 99 -4.82 10.56 1.24
C ALA A 99 -6.01 11.53 1.21
N TYR A 100 -5.76 12.80 0.86
CA TYR A 100 -6.80 13.80 0.78
C TYR A 100 -7.84 13.48 -0.31
N MET A 101 -7.39 13.02 -1.49
CA MET A 101 -8.31 12.61 -2.55
C MET A 101 -9.16 11.40 -2.14
N LEU A 102 -8.55 10.42 -1.48
CA LEU A 102 -9.29 9.26 -0.97
C LEU A 102 -10.34 9.71 0.06
N ASP A 103 -9.99 10.62 0.98
CA ASP A 103 -10.89 11.12 2.01
C ASP A 103 -12.14 11.80 1.41
N ILE A 104 -11.96 12.70 0.44
CA ILE A 104 -13.10 13.42 -0.17
C ILE A 104 -13.96 12.55 -1.10
N LEU A 105 -13.43 11.43 -1.61
CA LEU A 105 -14.14 10.52 -2.51
C LEU A 105 -14.74 9.30 -1.80
N HIS A 106 -14.30 9.04 -0.56
CA HIS A 106 -14.71 7.87 0.21
C HIS A 106 -16.19 7.90 0.57
N LYS A 107 -16.89 6.80 0.31
CA LYS A 107 -18.34 6.66 0.53
C LYS A 107 -18.72 5.53 1.48
N SER A 108 -17.78 4.63 1.75
CA SER A 108 -17.97 3.49 2.63
C SER A 108 -17.74 3.90 4.09
N GLU A 109 -18.33 3.19 5.05
CA GLU A 109 -17.99 3.29 6.47
C GLU A 109 -16.75 2.45 6.86
N LYS A 110 -16.25 1.62 5.92
CA LYS A 110 -15.08 0.78 6.15
C LYS A 110 -13.80 1.62 6.00
N PRO A 111 -12.83 1.48 6.90
CA PRO A 111 -11.65 2.35 6.90
C PRO A 111 -10.72 2.11 5.71
N ILE A 112 -10.07 3.19 5.27
CA ILE A 112 -8.91 3.18 4.40
C ILE A 112 -7.72 3.73 5.20
N VAL A 113 -6.62 2.97 5.28
CA VAL A 113 -5.41 3.36 5.99
C VAL A 113 -4.26 3.50 4.98
N LEU A 114 -3.62 4.66 4.92
CA LEU A 114 -2.42 4.86 4.11
C LEU A 114 -1.17 4.76 4.98
N THR A 115 -0.14 4.14 4.44
CA THR A 115 1.18 4.07 5.07
C THR A 115 2.29 4.23 4.04
N ALA A 116 3.43 4.75 4.48
CA ALA A 116 4.63 4.91 3.67
C ALA A 116 5.86 4.65 4.53
N ALA A 117 7.01 4.42 3.90
CA ALA A 117 8.28 4.20 4.58
C ALA A 117 9.29 5.28 4.21
N MET A 118 10.10 5.70 5.17
CA MET A 118 11.21 6.63 4.95
C MET A 118 12.49 5.90 4.55
N ARG A 119 12.65 4.65 4.99
CA ARG A 119 13.80 3.78 4.64
C ARG A 119 13.35 2.65 3.71
N GLY A 120 14.13 2.42 2.66
CA GLY A 120 13.82 1.41 1.66
C GLY A 120 13.85 -0.02 2.22
N ALA A 121 13.15 -0.92 1.55
CA ALA A 121 13.09 -2.33 1.94
C ALA A 121 14.45 -3.05 1.95
N GLY A 122 15.46 -2.51 1.27
CA GLY A 122 16.84 -3.01 1.27
C GLY A 122 17.77 -2.34 2.28
N ASP A 123 17.28 -1.45 3.12
CA ASP A 123 18.07 -0.80 4.17
C ASP A 123 18.41 -1.80 5.30
N THR A 124 19.41 -1.46 6.11
CA THR A 124 19.78 -2.26 7.30
C THR A 124 18.70 -2.25 8.38
N SER A 125 17.84 -1.24 8.38
CA SER A 125 16.72 -1.09 9.31
C SER A 125 15.52 -0.49 8.57
N PRO A 126 14.83 -1.27 7.72
CA PRO A 126 13.65 -0.79 6.99
C PRO A 126 12.51 -0.51 7.97
N ASP A 127 11.80 0.61 7.80
CA ASP A 127 10.69 1.00 8.66
C ASP A 127 9.31 0.62 8.11
N GLY A 128 9.25 0.11 6.88
CA GLY A 128 7.99 -0.34 6.28
C GLY A 128 7.33 -1.52 7.00
N PRO A 129 8.09 -2.57 7.40
CA PRO A 129 7.53 -3.71 8.13
C PRO A 129 7.25 -3.46 9.61
N ALA A 130 7.73 -2.33 10.16
CA ALA A 130 7.53 -1.96 11.56
C ALA A 130 6.19 -1.30 11.78
#